data_cd6d8af5b43314a376e244d96a2a7e2b
#
_entry.id   cd6d8af5b43314a376e244d96a2a7e2b
#
_cell.length_a   1.000
_cell.length_b   1.000
_cell.length_c   1.000
_cell.angle_alpha   90.00
_cell.angle_beta   90.00
_cell.angle_gamma   90.00
#
_symmetry.space_group_name_H-M   'P 1'
#
loop_
_entity.id
_entity.type
_entity.pdbx_description
1 polymer ?
#
loop_
_entity_poly.entity_id
_entity_poly.type
_entity_poly.pdbx_seq_one_letter_code
_entity_poly.pdbx_strand_id
1 'polypeptide(L)'
;MNRYRHALAATPLSLAVVLTLASGQVTADMQTETVEYTVNGETFTGYMAYDDEAEGKRPGVLVVHEWWGHNEFAREQAEKLAAAGYTAFALDMYGSGKLAEHPEDAQAFMKEATKDIDQVKARFMAARELLAKHDSVDGSKIAAQGYCFGGAVVLNMARLGVDLDAVVSYHGALGSPIKAEAGKVQPRIHVYTGGADKMVPSDQVSGLVKEMQDAGADLTLVSFPGVMHSFTNPGADKVAEEFNMPIAYDEQAAKRSWEGTLRLYEDVFSD
;
A
#
# COMPACT_ATOMS: atom_id res chain seq x y z
N MET A 1 -26.02 -66.28 -63.39
CA MET A 1 -27.05 -65.44 -62.76
C MET A 1 -26.57 -65.17 -61.33
N ASN A 2 -25.86 -64.06 -61.09
CA ASN A 2 -25.24 -63.74 -59.83
C ASN A 2 -25.97 -62.51 -59.26
N ARG A 3 -26.56 -62.65 -58.09
CA ARG A 3 -27.22 -61.57 -57.34
C ARG A 3 -26.25 -61.04 -56.31
N TYR A 4 -25.77 -59.84 -56.49
CA TYR A 4 -25.03 -59.10 -55.47
C TYR A 4 -26.00 -58.45 -54.48
N ARG A 5 -25.91 -58.79 -53.18
CA ARG A 5 -26.56 -58.12 -52.08
C ARG A 5 -25.63 -57.04 -51.55
N HIS A 6 -26.02 -55.80 -51.66
CA HIS A 6 -25.35 -54.69 -51.01
C HIS A 6 -25.81 -54.62 -49.56
N ALA A 7 -24.88 -54.82 -48.61
CA ALA A 7 -25.07 -54.52 -47.19
C ALA A 7 -24.79 -53.05 -46.92
N LEU A 8 -25.78 -52.30 -46.46
CA LEU A 8 -25.62 -50.93 -45.98
C LEU A 8 -25.06 -51.00 -44.55
N ALA A 9 -23.84 -50.54 -44.36
CA ALA A 9 -23.26 -50.33 -43.06
C ALA A 9 -23.75 -49.01 -42.44
N ALA A 10 -24.45 -49.12 -41.33
CA ALA A 10 -24.87 -47.96 -40.53
C ALA A 10 -23.70 -47.54 -39.61
N THR A 11 -23.18 -46.33 -39.84
CA THR A 11 -22.19 -45.69 -38.96
C THR A 11 -22.91 -45.03 -37.76
N PRO A 12 -22.47 -45.26 -36.51
CA PRO A 12 -23.05 -44.58 -35.36
C PRO A 12 -22.55 -43.14 -35.30
N LEU A 13 -23.45 -42.21 -35.24
CA LEU A 13 -23.20 -40.76 -35.04
C LEU A 13 -22.88 -40.56 -33.54
N SER A 14 -21.60 -40.40 -33.19
CA SER A 14 -21.19 -40.04 -31.83
C SER A 14 -21.48 -38.55 -31.56
N LEU A 15 -22.44 -38.31 -30.68
CA LEU A 15 -22.78 -36.97 -30.19
C LEU A 15 -21.72 -36.55 -29.16
N ALA A 16 -20.77 -35.73 -29.54
CA ALA A 16 -19.83 -35.10 -28.63
C ALA A 16 -20.55 -33.96 -27.88
N VAL A 17 -20.83 -34.18 -26.59
CA VAL A 17 -21.30 -33.12 -25.70
C VAL A 17 -20.07 -32.26 -25.32
N VAL A 18 -19.99 -31.06 -25.89
CA VAL A 18 -19.01 -30.04 -25.48
C VAL A 18 -19.57 -29.38 -24.20
N LEU A 19 -19.03 -29.75 -23.04
CA LEU A 19 -19.22 -28.99 -21.82
C LEU A 19 -18.39 -27.72 -21.92
N THR A 20 -19.03 -26.60 -22.22
CA THR A 20 -18.44 -25.27 -22.01
C THR A 20 -18.46 -24.98 -20.50
N LEU A 21 -17.31 -25.15 -19.86
CA LEU A 21 -17.07 -24.57 -18.53
C LEU A 21 -17.07 -23.05 -18.72
N ALA A 22 -18.17 -22.40 -18.41
CA ALA A 22 -18.20 -20.97 -18.18
C ALA A 22 -17.37 -20.71 -16.91
N SER A 23 -16.12 -20.30 -17.09
CA SER A 23 -15.36 -19.65 -16.02
C SER A 23 -16.04 -18.31 -15.73
N GLY A 24 -16.97 -18.31 -14.79
CA GLY A 24 -17.46 -17.09 -14.20
C GLY A 24 -16.26 -16.37 -13.60
N GLN A 25 -15.91 -15.20 -14.10
CA GLN A 25 -15.08 -14.29 -13.35
C GLN A 25 -15.89 -13.92 -12.11
N VAL A 26 -15.48 -14.44 -10.96
CA VAL A 26 -15.93 -13.92 -9.67
C VAL A 26 -15.36 -12.51 -9.60
N THR A 27 -16.17 -11.51 -9.84
CA THR A 27 -15.83 -10.14 -9.51
C THR A 27 -15.94 -10.06 -8.01
N ALA A 28 -14.78 -9.95 -7.31
CA ALA A 28 -14.73 -9.66 -5.88
C ALA A 28 -15.74 -8.55 -5.56
N ASP A 29 -16.66 -8.79 -4.64
CA ASP A 29 -17.60 -7.76 -4.17
C ASP A 29 -16.87 -6.94 -3.10
N MET A 30 -16.18 -5.86 -3.57
CA MET A 30 -15.39 -4.99 -2.72
C MET A 30 -16.30 -4.26 -1.75
N GLN A 31 -16.08 -4.48 -0.46
CA GLN A 31 -16.71 -3.74 0.62
C GLN A 31 -15.83 -2.61 1.09
N THR A 32 -16.45 -1.50 1.43
CA THR A 32 -15.75 -0.33 1.96
C THR A 32 -16.50 0.25 3.15
N GLU A 33 -15.75 0.65 4.17
CA GLU A 33 -16.30 1.20 5.40
C GLU A 33 -15.53 2.45 5.83
N THR A 34 -16.27 3.50 6.20
CA THR A 34 -15.69 4.64 6.92
C THR A 34 -15.72 4.32 8.41
N VAL A 35 -14.54 4.32 9.04
CA VAL A 35 -14.38 3.90 10.44
C VAL A 35 -13.87 5.07 11.28
N GLU A 36 -14.64 5.46 12.29
CA GLU A 36 -14.20 6.43 13.28
C GLU A 36 -13.51 5.73 14.46
N TYR A 37 -12.40 6.29 14.91
CA TYR A 37 -11.67 5.82 16.08
C TYR A 37 -11.09 6.98 16.87
N THR A 38 -10.78 6.76 18.15
CA THR A 38 -10.31 7.80 19.04
C THR A 38 -8.89 7.52 19.53
N VAL A 39 -8.03 8.53 19.50
CA VAL A 39 -6.67 8.48 20.04
C VAL A 39 -6.47 9.69 20.96
N ASN A 40 -6.17 9.45 22.22
CA ASN A 40 -5.94 10.51 23.23
C ASN A 40 -7.05 11.59 23.29
N GLY A 41 -8.31 11.18 23.05
CA GLY A 41 -9.47 12.09 23.07
C GLY A 41 -9.74 12.85 21.76
N GLU A 42 -8.91 12.67 20.74
CA GLU A 42 -9.14 13.19 19.39
C GLU A 42 -9.78 12.11 18.51
N THR A 43 -10.72 12.50 17.63
CA THR A 43 -11.37 11.61 16.68
C THR A 43 -10.61 11.60 15.34
N PHE A 44 -10.44 10.41 14.79
CA PHE A 44 -9.84 10.14 13.49
C PHE A 44 -10.83 9.35 12.63
N THR A 45 -10.79 9.56 11.33
CA THR A 45 -11.67 8.88 10.37
C THR A 45 -10.83 8.16 9.34
N GLY A 46 -10.78 6.85 9.41
CA GLY A 46 -10.11 6.01 8.42
C GLY A 46 -11.09 5.34 7.45
N TYR A 47 -10.53 4.60 6.49
CA TYR A 47 -11.29 3.92 5.45
C TYR A 47 -10.77 2.48 5.28
N MET A 48 -11.69 1.53 5.52
CA MET A 48 -11.43 0.11 5.35
C MET A 48 -11.90 -0.33 3.97
N ALA A 49 -11.11 -1.18 3.31
CA ALA A 49 -11.48 -1.83 2.06
C ALA A 49 -11.09 -3.31 2.09
N TYR A 50 -12.00 -4.21 1.71
CA TYR A 50 -11.79 -5.65 1.70
C TYR A 50 -12.77 -6.34 0.75
N ASP A 51 -12.49 -7.60 0.41
CA ASP A 51 -13.39 -8.48 -0.33
C ASP A 51 -14.15 -9.37 0.67
N ASP A 52 -15.46 -9.30 0.76
CA ASP A 52 -16.27 -10.07 1.72
C ASP A 52 -16.61 -11.48 1.21
N GLU A 53 -16.46 -11.75 -0.09
CA GLU A 53 -16.67 -13.08 -0.65
C GLU A 53 -15.45 -13.99 -0.48
N ALA A 54 -14.27 -13.42 -0.17
CA ALA A 54 -13.05 -14.20 0.03
C ALA A 54 -13.12 -15.01 1.33
N GLU A 55 -12.98 -16.33 1.22
CA GLU A 55 -13.00 -17.24 2.37
C GLU A 55 -11.77 -17.06 3.26
N GLY A 56 -11.97 -17.06 4.57
CA GLY A 56 -10.91 -17.03 5.57
C GLY A 56 -10.34 -15.65 5.86
N LYS A 57 -9.41 -15.63 6.80
CA LYS A 57 -8.69 -14.42 7.18
C LYS A 57 -7.51 -14.17 6.24
N ARG A 58 -7.25 -12.90 5.97
CA ARG A 58 -6.18 -12.46 5.07
C ARG A 58 -5.25 -11.48 5.75
N PRO A 59 -4.05 -11.23 5.21
CA PRO A 59 -3.15 -10.22 5.76
C PRO A 59 -3.78 -8.83 5.73
N GLY A 60 -3.47 -8.03 6.75
CA GLY A 60 -3.88 -6.63 6.85
C GLY A 60 -2.78 -5.68 6.36
N VAL A 61 -3.17 -4.61 5.64
CA VAL A 61 -2.24 -3.60 5.18
C VAL A 61 -2.72 -2.20 5.58
N LEU A 62 -1.89 -1.49 6.34
CA LEU A 62 -2.11 -0.08 6.67
C LEU A 62 -1.63 0.81 5.51
N VAL A 63 -2.42 1.81 5.14
CA VAL A 63 -2.09 2.80 4.12
C VAL A 63 -2.00 4.17 4.76
N VAL A 64 -0.82 4.80 4.74
CA VAL A 64 -0.62 6.15 5.27
C VAL A 64 -0.59 7.15 4.11
N HIS A 65 -1.48 8.15 4.22
CA HIS A 65 -1.73 9.15 3.19
C HIS A 65 -0.55 10.08 2.91
N GLU A 66 -0.59 10.80 1.78
CA GLU A 66 0.30 11.92 1.48
C GLU A 66 0.05 13.09 2.45
N TRP A 67 0.81 14.17 2.34
CA TRP A 67 0.66 15.36 3.20
C TRP A 67 -0.67 16.11 3.03
N TRP A 68 -1.46 15.78 2.00
CA TRP A 68 -2.79 16.36 1.76
C TRP A 68 -3.84 15.88 2.77
N GLY A 69 -3.56 14.85 3.55
CA GLY A 69 -4.49 14.21 4.47
C GLY A 69 -5.15 12.97 3.88
N HIS A 70 -6.13 12.41 4.60
CA HIS A 70 -6.84 11.19 4.25
C HIS A 70 -7.86 11.45 3.12
N ASN A 71 -7.35 11.71 1.91
CA ASN A 71 -8.10 12.04 0.71
C ASN A 71 -8.45 10.79 -0.13
N GLU A 72 -9.05 11.03 -1.32
CA GLU A 72 -9.46 9.98 -2.25
C GLU A 72 -8.29 9.09 -2.67
N PHE A 73 -7.12 9.65 -2.97
CA PHE A 73 -5.94 8.85 -3.35
C PHE A 73 -5.58 7.79 -2.30
N ALA A 74 -5.63 8.15 -1.00
CA ALA A 74 -5.36 7.17 0.07
C ALA A 74 -6.40 6.05 0.11
N ARG A 75 -7.68 6.36 -0.15
CA ARG A 75 -8.78 5.39 -0.22
C ARG A 75 -8.63 4.46 -1.42
N GLU A 76 -8.34 5.01 -2.60
CA GLU A 76 -8.05 4.24 -3.81
C GLU A 76 -6.89 3.26 -3.63
N GLN A 77 -5.85 3.63 -2.85
CA GLN A 77 -4.76 2.70 -2.55
C GLN A 77 -5.22 1.55 -1.62
N ALA A 78 -6.16 1.80 -0.70
CA ALA A 78 -6.76 0.74 0.10
C ALA A 78 -7.63 -0.19 -0.76
N GLU A 79 -8.45 0.36 -1.65
CA GLU A 79 -9.26 -0.42 -2.60
C GLU A 79 -8.39 -1.27 -3.53
N LYS A 80 -7.28 -0.71 -4.02
CA LYS A 80 -6.31 -1.42 -4.86
C LYS A 80 -5.66 -2.61 -4.15
N LEU A 81 -5.42 -2.49 -2.84
CA LEU A 81 -4.95 -3.60 -2.01
C LEU A 81 -6.05 -4.64 -1.77
N ALA A 82 -7.30 -4.21 -1.55
CA ALA A 82 -8.44 -5.11 -1.41
C ALA A 82 -8.65 -5.94 -2.67
N ALA A 83 -8.56 -5.31 -3.85
CA ALA A 83 -8.60 -6.00 -5.15
C ALA A 83 -7.43 -6.98 -5.36
N ALA A 84 -6.32 -6.80 -4.63
CA ALA A 84 -5.17 -7.71 -4.64
C ALA A 84 -5.24 -8.81 -3.55
N GLY A 85 -6.36 -8.90 -2.80
CA GLY A 85 -6.61 -9.97 -1.83
C GLY A 85 -6.21 -9.66 -0.40
N TYR A 86 -5.96 -8.41 -0.05
CA TYR A 86 -5.66 -7.95 1.32
C TYR A 86 -6.89 -7.29 1.95
N THR A 87 -6.90 -7.18 3.29
CA THR A 87 -7.76 -6.20 3.95
C THR A 87 -6.93 -4.95 4.22
N ALA A 88 -7.34 -3.81 3.69
CA ALA A 88 -6.57 -2.58 3.78
C ALA A 88 -7.28 -1.52 4.60
N PHE A 89 -6.52 -0.76 5.38
CA PHE A 89 -7.02 0.36 6.17
C PHE A 89 -6.22 1.63 5.90
N ALA A 90 -6.82 2.56 5.15
CA ALA A 90 -6.27 3.90 5.00
C ALA A 90 -6.53 4.69 6.28
N LEU A 91 -5.48 4.93 7.06
CA LEU A 91 -5.59 5.61 8.34
C LEU A 91 -5.45 7.13 8.18
N ASP A 92 -6.11 7.85 9.08
CA ASP A 92 -5.98 9.30 9.20
C ASP A 92 -4.88 9.64 10.23
N MET A 93 -3.95 10.50 9.85
CA MET A 93 -2.86 10.97 10.72
C MET A 93 -3.07 12.39 11.25
N TYR A 94 -4.09 13.10 10.75
CA TYR A 94 -4.31 14.52 11.07
C TYR A 94 -5.50 14.78 11.99
N GLY A 95 -6.49 13.91 11.97
CA GLY A 95 -7.76 14.04 12.68
C GLY A 95 -8.93 14.31 11.74
N SER A 96 -10.11 13.86 12.12
CA SER A 96 -11.32 13.88 11.30
C SER A 96 -11.59 15.24 10.67
N GLY A 97 -11.80 15.22 9.35
CA GLY A 97 -12.13 16.42 8.55
C GLY A 97 -10.93 17.31 8.18
N LYS A 98 -9.71 16.96 8.56
CA LYS A 98 -8.52 17.72 8.16
C LYS A 98 -7.99 17.25 6.80
N LEU A 99 -8.44 17.92 5.75
CA LEU A 99 -7.92 17.80 4.38
C LEU A 99 -7.32 19.13 3.96
N ALA A 100 -6.12 19.10 3.40
CA ALA A 100 -5.46 20.30 2.91
C ALA A 100 -5.85 20.54 1.45
N GLU A 101 -6.30 21.76 1.15
CA GLU A 101 -6.57 22.23 -0.21
C GLU A 101 -5.39 23.02 -0.79
N HIS A 102 -4.51 23.54 0.07
CA HIS A 102 -3.34 24.31 -0.29
C HIS A 102 -2.06 23.75 0.37
N PRO A 103 -0.87 23.95 -0.23
CA PRO A 103 0.40 23.49 0.32
C PRO A 103 0.71 24.03 1.73
N GLU A 104 0.28 25.26 2.04
CA GLU A 104 0.46 25.88 3.35
C GLU A 104 -0.32 25.12 4.44
N ASP A 105 -1.55 24.72 4.15
CA ASP A 105 -2.37 23.91 5.07
C ASP A 105 -1.76 22.53 5.25
N ALA A 106 -1.34 21.89 4.15
CA ALA A 106 -0.66 20.60 4.19
C ALA A 106 0.60 20.64 5.06
N GLN A 107 1.41 21.68 4.89
CA GLN A 107 2.60 21.89 5.71
C GLN A 107 2.25 22.09 7.20
N ALA A 108 1.20 22.88 7.49
CA ALA A 108 0.76 23.13 8.86
C ALA A 108 0.25 21.86 9.53
N PHE A 109 -0.58 21.07 8.85
CA PHE A 109 -1.10 19.81 9.36
C PHE A 109 0.02 18.77 9.56
N MET A 110 0.91 18.63 8.59
CA MET A 110 2.07 17.73 8.72
C MET A 110 2.95 18.12 9.91
N LYS A 111 3.27 19.40 10.07
CA LYS A 111 4.09 19.92 11.18
C LYS A 111 3.42 19.65 12.53
N GLU A 112 2.12 19.89 12.63
CA GLU A 112 1.35 19.63 13.86
C GLU A 112 1.31 18.13 14.17
N ALA A 113 1.06 17.30 13.17
CA ALA A 113 0.99 15.85 13.34
C ALA A 113 2.33 15.23 13.75
N THR A 114 3.46 15.79 13.29
CA THR A 114 4.80 15.23 13.52
C THR A 114 5.59 15.90 14.64
N LYS A 115 5.02 16.88 15.33
CA LYS A 115 5.73 17.60 16.42
C LYS A 115 6.11 16.69 17.59
N ASP A 116 5.38 15.59 17.77
CA ASP A 116 5.57 14.62 18.85
C ASP A 116 5.48 13.19 18.26
N ILE A 117 6.59 12.48 18.30
CA ILE A 117 6.69 11.14 17.73
C ILE A 117 5.85 10.10 18.48
N ASP A 118 5.64 10.30 19.78
CA ASP A 118 4.79 9.40 20.58
C ASP A 118 3.32 9.53 20.15
N GLN A 119 2.89 10.72 19.76
CA GLN A 119 1.56 10.94 19.17
C GLN A 119 1.45 10.31 17.77
N VAL A 120 2.47 10.44 16.92
CA VAL A 120 2.51 9.75 15.61
C VAL A 120 2.36 8.25 15.82
N LYS A 121 3.17 7.68 16.74
CA LYS A 121 3.10 6.25 17.06
C LYS A 121 1.75 5.85 17.64
N ALA A 122 1.16 6.63 18.52
CA ALA A 122 -0.14 6.34 19.12
C ALA A 122 -1.25 6.27 18.08
N ARG A 123 -1.29 7.23 17.12
CA ARG A 123 -2.24 7.24 16.00
C ARG A 123 -2.07 6.02 15.11
N PHE A 124 -0.83 5.71 14.74
CA PHE A 124 -0.51 4.54 13.92
C PHE A 124 -0.90 3.22 14.62
N MET A 125 -0.58 3.08 15.91
CA MET A 125 -0.88 1.87 16.68
C MET A 125 -2.37 1.66 16.87
N ALA A 126 -3.15 2.72 17.11
CA ALA A 126 -4.61 2.62 17.18
C ALA A 126 -5.20 2.09 15.88
N ALA A 127 -4.74 2.60 14.73
CA ALA A 127 -5.14 2.11 13.41
C ALA A 127 -4.71 0.65 13.17
N ARG A 128 -3.48 0.27 13.59
CA ARG A 128 -2.99 -1.12 13.51
C ARG A 128 -3.85 -2.07 14.32
N GLU A 129 -4.19 -1.70 15.54
CA GLU A 129 -5.04 -2.53 16.40
C GLU A 129 -6.45 -2.67 15.85
N LEU A 130 -7.01 -1.60 15.27
CA LEU A 130 -8.30 -1.63 14.62
C LEU A 130 -8.29 -2.61 13.44
N LEU A 131 -7.32 -2.48 12.55
CA LEU A 131 -7.15 -3.39 11.41
C LEU A 131 -6.96 -4.85 11.87
N ALA A 132 -6.06 -5.08 12.83
CA ALA A 132 -5.77 -6.44 13.33
C ALA A 132 -6.97 -7.14 13.99
N LYS A 133 -7.95 -6.39 14.50
CA LYS A 133 -9.19 -6.90 15.10
C LYS A 133 -10.32 -7.09 14.11
N HIS A 134 -10.19 -6.64 12.87
CA HIS A 134 -11.22 -6.81 11.85
C HIS A 134 -11.43 -8.29 11.53
N ASP A 135 -12.69 -8.71 11.37
CA ASP A 135 -13.06 -10.12 11.23
C ASP A 135 -12.39 -10.81 10.03
N SER A 136 -12.15 -10.07 8.94
CA SER A 136 -11.48 -10.57 7.74
C SER A 136 -9.95 -10.64 7.85
N VAL A 137 -9.34 -10.18 8.96
CA VAL A 137 -7.88 -10.01 9.08
C VAL A 137 -7.25 -11.10 9.94
N ASP A 138 -6.17 -11.70 9.45
CA ASP A 138 -5.20 -12.40 10.27
C ASP A 138 -4.31 -11.36 10.99
N GLY A 139 -4.63 -11.07 12.23
CA GLY A 139 -3.94 -10.03 13.00
C GLY A 139 -2.47 -10.32 13.30
N SER A 140 -1.97 -11.51 12.98
CA SER A 140 -0.55 -11.85 13.04
C SER A 140 0.23 -11.50 11.76
N LYS A 141 -0.48 -11.08 10.68
CA LYS A 141 0.07 -10.77 9.36
C LYS A 141 -0.28 -9.34 8.97
N ILE A 142 0.54 -8.37 9.41
CA ILE A 142 0.27 -6.94 9.21
C ILE A 142 1.45 -6.25 8.55
N ALA A 143 1.20 -5.62 7.41
CA ALA A 143 2.14 -4.71 6.75
C ALA A 143 1.67 -3.25 6.78
N ALA A 144 2.56 -2.35 6.42
CA ALA A 144 2.24 -0.93 6.24
C ALA A 144 2.90 -0.36 5.00
N GLN A 145 2.15 0.45 4.24
CA GLN A 145 2.70 1.26 3.17
C GLN A 145 2.31 2.72 3.33
N GLY A 146 3.13 3.62 2.81
CA GLY A 146 2.86 5.04 2.91
C GLY A 146 3.46 5.83 1.76
N TYR A 147 2.85 6.97 1.48
CA TYR A 147 3.13 7.84 0.34
C TYR A 147 3.59 9.21 0.81
N CYS A 148 4.67 9.76 0.29
CA CYS A 148 5.21 11.08 0.67
C CYS A 148 5.40 11.18 2.21
N PHE A 149 4.62 12.02 2.88
CA PHE A 149 4.54 12.09 4.35
C PHE A 149 4.34 10.71 4.99
N GLY A 150 3.38 9.94 4.47
CA GLY A 150 3.09 8.59 4.95
C GLY A 150 4.26 7.63 4.79
N GLY A 151 5.05 7.78 3.72
CA GLY A 151 6.28 7.00 3.52
C GLY A 151 7.32 7.24 4.62
N ALA A 152 7.45 8.49 5.07
CA ALA A 152 8.29 8.82 6.22
C ALA A 152 7.71 8.26 7.54
N VAL A 153 6.39 8.30 7.71
CA VAL A 153 5.72 7.74 8.90
C VAL A 153 6.01 6.25 9.04
N VAL A 154 5.76 5.44 7.99
CA VAL A 154 5.96 3.98 8.07
C VAL A 154 7.43 3.61 8.28
N LEU A 155 8.38 4.35 7.70
CA LEU A 155 9.80 4.17 7.98
C LEU A 155 10.16 4.49 9.44
N ASN A 156 9.53 5.50 10.03
CA ASN A 156 9.72 5.81 11.46
C ASN A 156 9.12 4.72 12.36
N MET A 157 8.00 4.11 11.98
CA MET A 157 7.44 2.97 12.71
C MET A 157 8.40 1.76 12.67
N ALA A 158 9.03 1.49 11.52
CA ALA A 158 10.07 0.47 11.41
C ALA A 158 11.27 0.78 12.32
N ARG A 159 11.77 2.03 12.33
CA ARG A 159 12.86 2.47 13.22
C ARG A 159 12.54 2.30 14.70
N LEU A 160 11.28 2.52 15.07
CA LEU A 160 10.78 2.36 16.46
C LEU A 160 10.50 0.89 16.83
N GLY A 161 10.74 -0.06 15.92
CA GLY A 161 10.54 -1.48 16.17
C GLY A 161 9.06 -1.85 16.32
N VAL A 162 8.16 -1.15 15.62
CA VAL A 162 6.74 -1.55 15.56
C VAL A 162 6.65 -2.90 14.87
N ASP A 163 5.90 -3.81 15.48
CA ASP A 163 5.66 -5.16 15.01
C ASP A 163 4.83 -5.14 13.71
N LEU A 164 5.53 -5.31 12.58
CA LEU A 164 5.03 -5.35 11.21
C LEU A 164 5.86 -6.38 10.43
N ASP A 165 5.24 -7.09 9.50
CA ASP A 165 5.93 -8.03 8.61
C ASP A 165 6.67 -7.31 7.48
N ALA A 166 6.05 -6.28 6.92
CA ALA A 166 6.67 -5.46 5.88
C ALA A 166 6.34 -3.97 6.02
N VAL A 167 7.25 -3.14 5.54
CA VAL A 167 7.08 -1.68 5.40
C VAL A 167 7.44 -1.24 4.01
N VAL A 168 6.56 -0.47 3.35
CA VAL A 168 6.83 0.08 2.02
C VAL A 168 6.70 1.60 2.04
N SER A 169 7.76 2.28 1.62
CA SER A 169 7.80 3.74 1.48
C SER A 169 7.85 4.14 0.01
N TYR A 170 6.84 4.86 -0.45
CA TYR A 170 6.82 5.46 -1.79
C TYR A 170 7.13 6.95 -1.68
N HIS A 171 8.19 7.39 -2.35
CA HIS A 171 8.67 8.78 -2.38
C HIS A 171 8.62 9.50 -1.01
N GLY A 172 8.79 8.75 0.08
CA GLY A 172 8.83 9.32 1.43
C GLY A 172 10.16 9.99 1.73
N ALA A 173 10.13 10.97 2.63
CA ALA A 173 11.36 11.52 3.18
C ALA A 173 12.12 10.43 3.95
N LEU A 174 13.42 10.27 3.65
CA LEU A 174 14.24 9.15 4.16
C LEU A 174 15.05 9.54 5.41
N GLY A 175 15.33 10.84 5.56
CA GLY A 175 15.97 11.38 6.76
C GLY A 175 15.02 11.41 7.96
N SER A 176 15.53 11.11 9.15
CA SER A 176 14.76 11.15 10.39
C SER A 176 15.65 11.53 11.58
N PRO A 177 15.11 12.25 12.59
CA PRO A 177 15.79 12.40 13.87
C PRO A 177 15.82 11.09 14.67
N ILE A 178 14.89 10.16 14.40
CA ILE A 178 14.85 8.82 14.98
C ILE A 178 15.86 7.95 14.24
N LYS A 179 16.67 7.21 14.99
CA LYS A 179 17.64 6.28 14.43
C LYS A 179 17.22 4.84 14.66
N ALA A 180 17.44 4.02 13.65
CA ALA A 180 17.28 2.59 13.76
C ALA A 180 18.32 2.03 14.75
N GLU A 181 17.86 1.24 15.73
CA GLU A 181 18.74 0.52 16.65
C GLU A 181 19.00 -0.89 16.13
N ALA A 182 20.23 -1.38 16.30
CA ALA A 182 20.64 -2.70 15.88
C ALA A 182 19.74 -3.80 16.46
N GLY A 183 19.17 -4.62 15.56
CA GLY A 183 18.29 -5.73 15.92
C GLY A 183 16.86 -5.34 16.34
N LYS A 184 16.49 -4.05 16.28
CA LYS A 184 15.11 -3.59 16.58
C LYS A 184 14.23 -3.45 15.35
N VAL A 185 14.81 -3.25 14.18
CA VAL A 185 14.03 -3.16 12.94
C VAL A 185 13.63 -4.57 12.52
N GLN A 186 12.35 -4.86 12.67
CA GLN A 186 11.79 -6.21 12.43
C GLN A 186 11.27 -6.40 11.00
N PRO A 187 10.54 -5.42 10.39
CA PRO A 187 9.93 -5.62 9.09
C PRO A 187 10.96 -5.71 7.96
N ARG A 188 10.63 -6.43 6.89
CA ARG A 188 11.29 -6.25 5.61
C ARG A 188 10.88 -4.91 5.02
N ILE A 189 11.85 -4.12 4.55
CA ILE A 189 11.62 -2.74 4.12
C ILE A 189 11.85 -2.60 2.63
N HIS A 190 10.84 -2.11 1.89
CA HIS A 190 11.01 -1.65 0.52
C HIS A 190 10.85 -0.13 0.45
N VAL A 191 11.78 0.50 -0.25
CA VAL A 191 11.77 1.95 -0.50
C VAL A 191 11.83 2.20 -1.99
N TYR A 192 10.88 2.98 -2.49
CA TYR A 192 10.81 3.42 -3.88
C TYR A 192 10.96 4.94 -3.93
N THR A 193 12.01 5.43 -4.59
CA THR A 193 12.33 6.86 -4.66
C THR A 193 12.60 7.31 -6.09
N GLY A 194 12.26 8.55 -6.40
CA GLY A 194 12.57 9.16 -7.69
C GLY A 194 14.02 9.66 -7.73
N GLY A 195 14.76 9.32 -8.79
CA GLY A 195 16.14 9.78 -8.96
C GLY A 195 16.27 11.27 -9.29
N ALA A 196 15.16 11.95 -9.66
CA ALA A 196 15.07 13.40 -9.85
C ALA A 196 14.23 14.09 -8.77
N ASP A 197 13.88 13.37 -7.70
CA ASP A 197 13.11 13.90 -6.57
C ASP A 197 13.93 14.93 -5.78
N LYS A 198 13.54 16.21 -5.89
CA LYS A 198 14.21 17.31 -5.17
C LYS A 198 13.85 17.36 -3.67
N MET A 199 12.78 16.67 -3.25
CA MET A 199 12.37 16.58 -1.85
C MET A 199 13.10 15.48 -1.10
N VAL A 200 13.65 14.49 -1.84
CA VAL A 200 14.43 13.37 -1.29
C VAL A 200 15.84 13.35 -1.93
N PRO A 201 16.74 14.22 -1.50
CA PRO A 201 18.07 14.31 -2.09
C PRO A 201 18.93 13.06 -1.80
N SER A 202 19.96 12.86 -2.62
CA SER A 202 20.78 11.63 -2.63
C SER A 202 21.53 11.36 -1.32
N ASP A 203 21.81 12.39 -0.52
CA ASP A 203 22.39 12.22 0.81
C ASP A 203 21.42 11.56 1.80
N GLN A 204 20.11 11.81 1.70
CA GLN A 204 19.10 11.07 2.47
C GLN A 204 19.04 9.60 2.02
N VAL A 205 19.15 9.33 0.72
CA VAL A 205 19.17 7.96 0.19
C VAL A 205 20.38 7.19 0.75
N SER A 206 21.57 7.74 0.61
CA SER A 206 22.79 7.12 1.13
C SER A 206 22.79 7.00 2.65
N GLY A 207 22.24 8.00 3.35
CA GLY A 207 22.08 8.00 4.80
C GLY A 207 21.17 6.88 5.29
N LEU A 208 20.03 6.67 4.65
CA LEU A 208 19.12 5.56 4.98
C LEU A 208 19.78 4.20 4.75
N VAL A 209 20.43 4.01 3.59
CA VAL A 209 21.11 2.74 3.29
C VAL A 209 22.15 2.41 4.36
N LYS A 210 22.99 3.40 4.73
CA LYS A 210 23.96 3.20 5.80
C LYS A 210 23.29 2.89 7.14
N GLU A 211 22.27 3.65 7.52
CA GLU A 211 21.55 3.47 8.79
C GLU A 211 20.97 2.05 8.90
N MET A 212 20.28 1.58 7.86
CA MET A 212 19.64 0.26 7.86
C MET A 212 20.67 -0.88 7.82
N GLN A 213 21.80 -0.71 7.12
CA GLN A 213 22.89 -1.66 7.17
C GLN A 213 23.51 -1.76 8.57
N ASP A 214 23.75 -0.61 9.22
CA ASP A 214 24.30 -0.57 10.60
C ASP A 214 23.31 -1.22 11.61
N ALA A 215 22.00 -1.10 11.35
CA ALA A 215 20.95 -1.72 12.16
C ALA A 215 20.73 -3.22 11.87
N GLY A 216 21.31 -3.75 10.79
CA GLY A 216 21.09 -5.13 10.35
C GLY A 216 19.68 -5.37 9.79
N ALA A 217 19.03 -4.31 9.29
CA ALA A 217 17.67 -4.38 8.74
C ALA A 217 17.66 -4.92 7.30
N ASP A 218 16.61 -5.65 6.93
CA ASP A 218 16.36 -6.12 5.56
C ASP A 218 15.76 -4.96 4.73
N LEU A 219 16.62 -4.28 3.95
CA LEU A 219 16.26 -3.14 3.12
C LEU A 219 16.47 -3.42 1.64
N THR A 220 15.42 -3.27 0.85
CA THR A 220 15.49 -3.10 -0.61
C THR A 220 15.14 -1.65 -0.96
N LEU A 221 16.05 -0.95 -1.67
CA LEU A 221 15.83 0.40 -2.15
C LEU A 221 15.94 0.45 -3.67
N VAL A 222 14.91 1.00 -4.32
CA VAL A 222 14.85 1.19 -5.77
C VAL A 222 14.74 2.69 -6.07
N SER A 223 15.72 3.22 -6.79
CA SER A 223 15.70 4.58 -7.31
C SER A 223 15.38 4.56 -8.82
N PHE A 224 14.36 5.30 -9.23
CA PHE A 224 13.93 5.41 -10.63
C PHE A 224 14.58 6.63 -11.29
N PRO A 225 15.51 6.46 -12.24
CA PRO A 225 16.20 7.59 -12.87
C PRO A 225 15.24 8.54 -13.57
N GLY A 226 15.39 9.85 -13.32
CA GLY A 226 14.57 10.89 -13.96
C GLY A 226 13.16 11.07 -13.38
N VAL A 227 12.73 10.20 -12.49
CA VAL A 227 11.41 10.25 -11.85
C VAL A 227 11.39 11.26 -10.72
N MET A 228 10.31 12.02 -10.61
CA MET A 228 10.12 13.08 -9.60
C MET A 228 9.36 12.55 -8.38
N HIS A 229 9.09 13.44 -7.41
CA HIS A 229 8.24 13.14 -6.24
C HIS A 229 6.79 12.88 -6.64
N SER A 230 6.01 12.20 -5.80
CA SER A 230 4.59 11.83 -6.02
C SER A 230 4.32 11.00 -7.28
N PHE A 231 5.32 10.25 -7.77
CA PHE A 231 5.23 9.48 -9.02
C PHE A 231 4.13 8.41 -9.03
N THR A 232 3.59 8.03 -7.88
CA THR A 232 2.51 7.05 -7.77
C THR A 232 1.11 7.66 -7.90
N ASN A 233 0.98 9.00 -7.80
CA ASN A 233 -0.30 9.69 -7.77
C ASN A 233 -0.65 10.26 -9.16
N PRO A 234 -1.68 9.73 -9.86
CA PRO A 234 -2.09 10.24 -11.17
C PRO A 234 -2.51 11.72 -11.16
N GLY A 235 -2.90 12.26 -9.99
CA GLY A 235 -3.26 13.67 -9.82
C GLY A 235 -2.05 14.60 -9.65
N ALA A 236 -0.81 14.08 -9.56
CA ALA A 236 0.38 14.88 -9.27
C ALA A 236 0.65 15.98 -10.29
N ASP A 237 0.44 15.71 -11.58
CA ASP A 237 0.70 16.69 -12.64
C ASP A 237 -0.20 17.92 -12.53
N LYS A 238 -1.49 17.72 -12.20
CA LYS A 238 -2.44 18.81 -11.96
C LYS A 238 -2.02 19.67 -10.76
N VAL A 239 -1.62 19.04 -9.66
CA VAL A 239 -1.13 19.71 -8.46
C VAL A 239 0.16 20.47 -8.74
N ALA A 240 1.07 19.86 -9.54
CA ALA A 240 2.31 20.52 -9.95
C ALA A 240 2.06 21.79 -10.75
N GLU A 241 1.12 21.78 -11.68
CA GLU A 241 0.72 22.96 -12.47
C GLU A 241 0.07 24.03 -11.60
N GLU A 242 -0.88 23.64 -10.73
CA GLU A 242 -1.65 24.57 -9.89
C GLU A 242 -0.78 25.30 -8.87
N PHE A 243 0.16 24.59 -8.23
CA PHE A 243 0.97 25.14 -7.13
C PHE A 243 2.46 25.32 -7.48
N ASN A 244 2.83 25.13 -8.75
CA ASN A 244 4.23 25.20 -9.21
C ASN A 244 5.18 24.31 -8.35
N MET A 245 4.77 23.06 -8.11
CA MET A 245 5.51 22.09 -7.31
C MET A 245 6.38 21.17 -8.18
N PRO A 246 7.59 20.76 -7.71
CA PRO A 246 8.46 19.86 -8.45
C PRO A 246 8.06 18.38 -8.26
N ILE A 247 6.83 18.04 -8.60
CA ILE A 247 6.22 16.70 -8.52
C ILE A 247 5.67 16.29 -9.87
N ALA A 248 5.58 14.99 -10.15
CA ALA A 248 4.97 14.48 -11.38
C ALA A 248 4.58 13.00 -11.22
N TYR A 249 3.52 12.59 -11.92
CA TYR A 249 3.16 11.19 -12.08
C TYR A 249 4.14 10.49 -13.06
N ASP A 250 4.49 9.24 -12.77
CA ASP A 250 5.21 8.38 -13.70
C ASP A 250 4.59 6.97 -13.67
N GLU A 251 3.87 6.64 -14.74
CA GLU A 251 3.13 5.39 -14.85
C GLU A 251 4.04 4.16 -14.72
N GLN A 252 5.23 4.19 -15.31
CA GLN A 252 6.14 3.04 -15.27
C GLN A 252 6.74 2.84 -13.88
N ALA A 253 7.13 3.92 -13.21
CA ALA A 253 7.63 3.85 -11.84
C ALA A 253 6.52 3.41 -10.88
N ALA A 254 5.31 3.96 -11.02
CA ALA A 254 4.14 3.57 -10.24
C ALA A 254 3.82 2.08 -10.40
N LYS A 255 3.78 1.58 -11.64
CA LYS A 255 3.53 0.16 -11.92
C LYS A 255 4.63 -0.74 -11.35
N ARG A 256 5.91 -0.43 -11.61
CA ARG A 256 7.04 -1.25 -11.16
C ARG A 256 7.16 -1.29 -9.63
N SER A 257 6.92 -0.17 -8.97
CA SER A 257 6.93 -0.12 -7.50
C SER A 257 5.76 -0.92 -6.91
N TRP A 258 4.57 -0.84 -7.49
CA TRP A 258 3.41 -1.64 -7.10
C TRP A 258 3.66 -3.14 -7.25
N GLU A 259 4.13 -3.59 -8.41
CA GLU A 259 4.47 -4.99 -8.64
C GLU A 259 5.54 -5.50 -7.66
N GLY A 260 6.52 -4.64 -7.32
CA GLY A 260 7.53 -4.96 -6.32
C GLY A 260 6.97 -5.07 -4.91
N THR A 261 5.95 -4.27 -4.59
CA THR A 261 5.25 -4.33 -3.30
C THR A 261 4.43 -5.62 -3.18
N LEU A 262 3.68 -5.99 -4.22
CA LEU A 262 2.91 -7.24 -4.19
C LEU A 262 3.82 -8.46 -4.01
N ARG A 263 4.97 -8.52 -4.71
CA ARG A 263 5.94 -9.59 -4.50
C ARG A 263 6.49 -9.63 -3.07
N LEU A 264 6.78 -8.47 -2.47
CA LEU A 264 7.18 -8.41 -1.06
C LEU A 264 6.10 -8.99 -0.14
N TYR A 265 4.84 -8.60 -0.35
CA TYR A 265 3.72 -9.08 0.47
C TYR A 265 3.47 -10.58 0.27
N GLU A 266 3.53 -11.08 -0.95
CA GLU A 266 3.49 -12.50 -1.23
C GLU A 266 4.57 -13.27 -0.46
N ASP A 267 5.82 -12.77 -0.48
CA ASP A 267 6.94 -13.39 0.19
C ASP A 267 6.78 -13.42 1.73
N VAL A 268 6.41 -12.28 2.35
CA VAL A 268 6.35 -12.19 3.82
C VAL A 268 5.10 -12.83 4.42
N PHE A 269 4.03 -12.97 3.65
CA PHE A 269 2.78 -13.55 4.14
C PHE A 269 2.59 -15.02 3.78
N SER A 270 3.46 -15.59 2.93
CA SER A 270 3.42 -17.02 2.57
C SER A 270 3.95 -17.92 3.68
N ASP A 271 4.70 -17.36 4.62
CA ASP A 271 5.25 -18.05 5.80
C ASP A 271 4.24 -17.99 6.96
#